data_2912c7c3501de2f57b255697e8d26ebf
#
_entry.id   2912c7c3501de2f57b255697e8d26ebf
#
_cell.length_a   1.000
_cell.length_b   1.000
_cell.length_c   1.000
_cell.angle_alpha   90.00
_cell.angle_beta   90.00
_cell.angle_gamma   90.00
#
_symmetry.space_group_name_H-M   'P 1'
#
loop_
_entity.id
_entity.type
_entity.pdbx_description
1 polymer ?
#
loop_
_entity_poly.entity_id
_entity_poly.type
_entity_poly.pdbx_seq_one_letter_code
_entity_poly.pdbx_strand_id
1 'polypeptide(L)'
;MHPRSEGNQRCFVFQLSVNPRARIFGYTDSYGNIVHHFDLPSPHTQLTIITDALVNIEPQPPIPEVMDYKAWQELEELIEKNDYWDMLMPSHFARTSPELEQLAEEIGVNERKKRSPLAFLHDISSGVHKNFSYVKKSTAVNSPIEDALRSRQGVCQDFAHIMITLVRNAQIPCRYVSGYLYHGAGNEHPVAEGATHAWVEALLPGMGWVGFDPTINRLACEHHIRTATGRDYADVPPTMGVMKGKAGTQLQVRVRVTPSQAVLPPDEEFAADEEWSQFLDETEQSQIAEAQQQQ
;
A
#
# COMPACT_ATOMS: atom_id res chain seq x y z
N MET A 1 -0.69 9.73 4.19
CA MET A 1 0.11 9.23 3.05
C MET A 1 -0.47 9.77 1.76
N HIS A 2 0.37 10.04 0.75
CA HIS A 2 -0.05 10.56 -0.55
C HIS A 2 -0.62 9.41 -1.41
N PRO A 3 -1.89 9.48 -1.87
CA PRO A 3 -2.43 8.46 -2.78
C PRO A 3 -1.71 8.47 -4.14
N ARG A 4 -1.45 7.28 -4.67
CA ARG A 4 -0.81 7.14 -5.99
C ARG A 4 -1.77 7.49 -7.13
N SER A 5 -1.21 8.01 -8.23
CA SER A 5 -1.91 8.09 -9.52
C SER A 5 -1.32 7.02 -10.44
N GLU A 6 -1.91 5.82 -10.43
CA GLU A 6 -1.42 4.66 -11.19
C GLU A 6 -2.58 3.74 -11.57
N GLY A 7 -2.55 3.23 -12.79
CA GLY A 7 -3.58 2.34 -13.31
C GLY A 7 -4.96 3.01 -13.35
N ASN A 8 -5.90 2.45 -12.61
CA ASN A 8 -7.27 2.95 -12.51
C ASN A 8 -7.49 3.98 -11.40
N GLN A 9 -6.45 4.37 -10.67
CA GLN A 9 -6.54 5.35 -9.57
C GLN A 9 -5.89 6.68 -9.95
N ARG A 10 -6.56 7.79 -9.65
CA ARG A 10 -6.04 9.16 -9.80
C ARG A 10 -6.25 9.96 -8.52
N CYS A 11 -5.19 10.61 -8.05
CA CYS A 11 -5.25 11.59 -6.96
C CYS A 11 -5.35 12.98 -7.57
N PHE A 12 -6.50 13.65 -7.40
CA PHE A 12 -6.74 14.97 -7.96
C PHE A 12 -6.29 16.09 -7.04
N VAL A 13 -6.43 15.89 -5.74
CA VAL A 13 -6.03 16.87 -4.74
C VAL A 13 -5.27 16.14 -3.63
N PHE A 14 -4.17 16.73 -3.21
CA PHE A 14 -3.45 16.30 -2.02
C PHE A 14 -2.97 17.51 -1.25
N GLN A 15 -3.32 17.60 0.02
CA GLN A 15 -2.85 18.64 0.93
C GLN A 15 -2.16 17.98 2.12
N LEU A 16 -1.03 18.55 2.52
CA LEU A 16 -0.26 18.11 3.67
C LEU A 16 0.03 19.31 4.58
N SER A 17 -0.39 19.24 5.83
CA SER A 17 -0.06 20.22 6.84
C SER A 17 0.69 19.59 8.01
N VAL A 18 1.64 20.34 8.55
CA VAL A 18 2.48 19.93 9.67
C VAL A 18 2.45 21.02 10.74
N ASN A 19 2.22 20.63 11.99
CA ASN A 19 2.26 21.52 13.14
C ASN A 19 3.15 20.93 14.25
N PRO A 20 4.23 21.61 14.70
CA PRO A 20 4.68 22.95 14.32
C PRO A 20 4.99 23.07 12.81
N ARG A 21 4.84 24.28 12.27
CA ARG A 21 5.09 24.53 10.83
C ARG A 21 6.52 24.14 10.46
N ALA A 22 6.65 23.45 9.33
CA ALA A 22 7.92 23.06 8.76
C ALA A 22 7.89 23.29 7.26
N ARG A 23 9.05 23.53 6.67
CA ARG A 23 9.19 23.49 5.22
C ARG A 23 9.14 22.02 4.76
N ILE A 24 8.21 21.71 3.87
CA ILE A 24 8.00 20.35 3.37
C ILE A 24 8.64 20.24 2.00
N PHE A 25 9.38 19.16 1.78
CA PHE A 25 9.97 18.79 0.50
C PHE A 25 9.37 17.46 0.06
N GLY A 26 9.18 17.29 -1.24
CA GLY A 26 8.66 16.07 -1.83
C GLY A 26 9.63 15.49 -2.87
N TYR A 27 9.66 14.17 -2.96
CA TYR A 27 10.34 13.46 -4.04
C TYR A 27 9.61 12.14 -4.35
N THR A 28 9.91 11.56 -5.50
CA THR A 28 9.44 10.23 -5.86
C THR A 28 10.55 9.22 -5.63
N ASP A 29 10.25 8.14 -4.90
CA ASP A 29 11.20 7.06 -4.66
C ASP A 29 11.33 6.11 -5.87
N SER A 30 12.18 5.08 -5.75
CA SER A 30 12.41 4.08 -6.80
C SER A 30 11.19 3.22 -7.14
N TYR A 31 10.19 3.15 -6.26
CA TYR A 31 8.93 2.45 -6.49
C TYR A 31 7.81 3.36 -7.00
N GLY A 32 8.12 4.64 -7.25
CA GLY A 32 7.15 5.63 -7.68
C GLY A 32 6.24 6.15 -6.56
N ASN A 33 6.60 5.95 -5.29
CA ASN A 33 5.86 6.53 -4.17
C ASN A 33 6.26 7.99 -3.96
N ILE A 34 5.29 8.84 -3.64
CA ILE A 34 5.56 10.23 -3.30
C ILE A 34 5.90 10.32 -1.81
N VAL A 35 7.11 10.74 -1.51
CA VAL A 35 7.65 10.88 -0.16
C VAL A 35 7.78 12.36 0.18
N HIS A 36 7.24 12.75 1.33
CA HIS A 36 7.41 14.10 1.87
C HIS A 36 8.32 14.04 3.10
N HIS A 37 9.29 14.94 3.17
CA HIS A 37 10.15 15.06 4.33
C HIS A 37 10.22 16.51 4.82
N PHE A 38 10.45 16.66 6.12
CA PHE A 38 10.59 17.96 6.77
C PHE A 38 11.44 17.82 8.04
N ASP A 39 12.02 18.93 8.47
CA ASP A 39 12.78 19.03 9.71
C ASP A 39 12.12 19.99 10.69
N LEU A 40 12.16 19.64 11.97
CA LEU A 40 11.70 20.48 13.07
C LEU A 40 12.88 20.68 14.05
N PRO A 41 13.73 21.69 13.82
CA PRO A 41 14.93 21.92 14.64
C PRO A 41 14.60 22.43 16.04
N SER A 42 13.44 23.06 16.23
CA SER A 42 13.02 23.60 17.52
C SER A 42 12.42 22.51 18.42
N PRO A 43 12.67 22.57 19.75
CA PRO A 43 12.01 21.68 20.70
C PRO A 43 10.49 21.77 20.62
N HIS A 44 9.81 20.63 20.57
CA HIS A 44 8.36 20.52 20.56
C HIS A 44 7.91 19.32 21.39
N THR A 45 6.71 19.37 21.93
CA THR A 45 6.09 18.30 22.71
C THR A 45 5.03 17.54 21.92
N GLN A 46 4.60 18.11 20.82
CA GLN A 46 3.57 17.52 19.95
C GLN A 46 3.92 17.79 18.49
N LEU A 47 3.72 16.79 17.66
CA LEU A 47 3.77 16.88 16.19
C LEU A 47 2.44 16.40 15.64
N THR A 48 1.79 17.25 14.86
CA THR A 48 0.55 16.89 14.15
C THR A 48 0.79 16.94 12.65
N ILE A 49 0.47 15.86 11.97
CA ILE A 49 0.55 15.74 10.50
C ILE A 49 -0.87 15.44 10.02
N ILE A 50 -1.41 16.30 9.16
CA ILE A 50 -2.73 16.12 8.56
C ILE A 50 -2.57 16.03 7.04
N THR A 51 -3.23 15.05 6.44
CA THR A 51 -3.28 14.91 4.99
C THR A 51 -4.74 14.79 4.54
N ASP A 52 -5.11 15.56 3.54
CA ASP A 52 -6.39 15.47 2.87
C ASP A 52 -6.16 15.17 1.39
N ALA A 53 -6.96 14.28 0.82
CA ALA A 53 -6.82 13.91 -0.58
C ALA A 53 -8.19 13.64 -1.23
N LEU A 54 -8.33 14.02 -2.48
CA LEU A 54 -9.44 13.63 -3.35
C LEU A 54 -8.94 12.61 -4.36
N VAL A 55 -9.53 11.41 -4.33
CA VAL A 55 -9.09 10.28 -5.15
C VAL A 55 -10.27 9.75 -5.95
N ASN A 56 -10.06 9.53 -7.24
CA ASN A 56 -10.97 8.77 -8.08
C ASN A 56 -10.39 7.39 -8.36
N ILE A 57 -11.23 6.37 -8.27
CA ILE A 57 -10.86 5.00 -8.64
C ILE A 57 -11.89 4.52 -9.64
N GLU A 58 -11.45 4.32 -10.87
CA GLU A 58 -12.30 3.76 -11.91
C GLU A 58 -12.48 2.26 -11.68
N PRO A 59 -13.67 1.72 -12.02
CA PRO A 59 -13.88 0.28 -11.99
C PRO A 59 -12.83 -0.44 -12.84
N GLN A 60 -12.25 -1.49 -12.29
CA GLN A 60 -11.32 -2.34 -13.06
C GLN A 60 -12.10 -3.17 -14.09
N PRO A 61 -11.51 -3.49 -15.26
CA PRO A 61 -12.06 -4.48 -16.14
C PRO A 61 -12.33 -5.78 -15.39
N PRO A 62 -13.40 -6.50 -15.71
CA PRO A 62 -13.71 -7.76 -15.05
C PRO A 62 -12.54 -8.74 -15.25
N ILE A 63 -12.07 -9.31 -14.15
CA ILE A 63 -11.05 -10.35 -14.18
C ILE A 63 -11.70 -11.63 -14.71
N PRO A 64 -11.10 -12.34 -15.68
CA PRO A 64 -11.67 -13.57 -16.21
C PRO A 64 -11.79 -14.63 -15.11
N GLU A 65 -12.90 -15.37 -15.10
CA GLU A 65 -13.10 -16.46 -14.12
C GLU A 65 -12.04 -17.57 -14.31
N VAL A 66 -11.57 -17.77 -15.53
CA VAL A 66 -10.61 -18.81 -15.87
C VAL A 66 -9.47 -18.21 -16.70
N MET A 67 -8.26 -18.51 -16.30
CA MET A 67 -7.05 -18.20 -17.04
C MET A 67 -6.42 -19.50 -17.58
N ASP A 68 -5.91 -19.47 -18.81
CA ASP A 68 -5.26 -20.64 -19.42
C ASP A 68 -3.95 -21.00 -18.67
N TYR A 69 -3.58 -22.26 -18.67
CA TYR A 69 -2.30 -22.74 -18.16
C TYR A 69 -1.09 -22.15 -18.91
N LYS A 70 -1.28 -21.77 -20.18
CA LYS A 70 -0.26 -21.06 -20.99
C LYS A 70 0.18 -19.75 -20.34
N ALA A 71 -0.64 -19.15 -19.49
CA ALA A 71 -0.29 -17.94 -18.75
C ALA A 71 0.95 -18.13 -17.87
N TRP A 72 1.33 -19.34 -17.47
CA TRP A 72 2.61 -19.57 -16.81
C TRP A 72 3.80 -19.31 -17.74
N GLN A 73 3.72 -19.76 -18.98
CA GLN A 73 4.77 -19.48 -19.97
C GLN A 73 4.81 -17.99 -20.31
N GLU A 74 3.65 -17.37 -20.51
CA GLU A 74 3.56 -15.93 -20.77
C GLU A 74 4.13 -15.11 -19.61
N LEU A 75 3.92 -15.55 -18.37
CA LEU A 75 4.50 -14.92 -17.16
C LEU A 75 6.02 -15.07 -17.13
N GLU A 76 6.54 -16.26 -17.43
CA GLU A 76 7.98 -16.52 -17.50
C GLU A 76 8.62 -15.63 -18.59
N GLU A 77 8.03 -15.53 -19.77
CA GLU A 77 8.50 -14.64 -20.84
C GLU A 77 8.43 -13.14 -20.45
N LEU A 78 7.40 -12.75 -19.70
CA LEU A 78 7.25 -11.38 -19.21
C LEU A 78 8.34 -11.02 -18.21
N ILE A 79 8.68 -11.95 -17.31
CA ILE A 79 9.76 -11.79 -16.32
C ILE A 79 11.12 -11.71 -17.01
N GLU A 80 11.38 -12.55 -18.01
CA GLU A 80 12.65 -12.52 -18.76
C GLU A 80 12.87 -11.21 -19.54
N LYS A 81 11.79 -10.60 -20.03
CA LYS A 81 11.85 -9.36 -20.82
C LYS A 81 11.94 -8.08 -19.98
N ASN A 82 11.59 -8.13 -18.71
CA ASN A 82 11.47 -6.96 -17.86
C ASN A 82 12.21 -7.19 -16.53
N ASP A 83 12.56 -6.09 -15.88
CA ASP A 83 13.23 -6.14 -14.58
C ASP A 83 12.20 -6.18 -13.44
N TYR A 84 11.84 -7.39 -13.03
CA TYR A 84 11.00 -7.64 -11.84
C TYR A 84 11.78 -8.27 -10.68
N TRP A 85 13.12 -8.19 -10.72
CA TRP A 85 13.98 -8.88 -9.76
C TRP A 85 13.64 -8.53 -8.31
N ASP A 86 13.46 -7.26 -8.00
CA ASP A 86 13.10 -6.79 -6.64
C ASP A 86 11.77 -7.38 -6.15
N MET A 87 10.83 -7.64 -7.07
CA MET A 87 9.50 -8.17 -6.74
C MET A 87 9.46 -9.70 -6.66
N LEU A 88 10.57 -10.36 -6.97
CA LEU A 88 10.75 -11.82 -6.89
C LEU A 88 11.61 -12.25 -5.70
N MET A 89 12.54 -11.39 -5.26
CA MET A 89 13.49 -11.74 -4.21
C MET A 89 12.90 -11.63 -2.80
N PRO A 90 13.41 -12.42 -1.85
CA PRO A 90 13.10 -12.24 -0.44
C PRO A 90 13.40 -10.81 0.02
N SER A 91 12.61 -10.31 0.94
CA SER A 91 12.78 -8.97 1.51
C SER A 91 12.78 -9.03 3.04
N HIS A 92 12.85 -7.88 3.73
CA HIS A 92 13.05 -7.85 5.19
C HIS A 92 11.97 -8.65 5.95
N PHE A 93 10.70 -8.44 5.62
CA PHE A 93 9.56 -9.12 6.26
C PHE A 93 9.00 -10.30 5.46
N ALA A 94 9.45 -10.51 4.23
CA ALA A 94 8.94 -11.58 3.36
C ALA A 94 10.08 -12.56 3.03
N ARG A 95 10.28 -13.54 3.91
CA ARG A 95 11.31 -14.59 3.82
C ARG A 95 10.70 -15.96 4.05
N THR A 96 11.23 -16.94 3.34
CA THR A 96 10.85 -18.35 3.54
C THR A 96 11.33 -18.84 4.90
N SER A 97 10.48 -19.62 5.56
CA SER A 97 10.78 -20.32 6.81
C SER A 97 10.14 -21.72 6.81
N PRO A 98 10.59 -22.64 7.67
CA PRO A 98 9.96 -23.95 7.78
C PRO A 98 8.46 -23.89 8.10
N GLU A 99 8.03 -22.93 8.90
CA GLU A 99 6.62 -22.73 9.24
C GLU A 99 5.81 -22.27 8.02
N LEU A 100 6.42 -21.49 7.11
CA LEU A 100 5.77 -21.09 5.87
C LEU A 100 5.67 -22.25 4.87
N GLU A 101 6.70 -23.09 4.78
CA GLU A 101 6.69 -24.30 3.95
C GLU A 101 5.59 -25.27 4.43
N GLN A 102 5.46 -25.47 5.74
CA GLN A 102 4.36 -26.23 6.31
C GLN A 102 2.99 -25.65 5.94
N LEU A 103 2.83 -24.31 6.01
CA LEU A 103 1.60 -23.65 5.57
C LEU A 103 1.32 -23.90 4.09
N ALA A 104 2.35 -23.81 3.22
CA ALA A 104 2.20 -24.08 1.80
C ALA A 104 1.69 -25.50 1.50
N GLU A 105 2.13 -26.48 2.28
CA GLU A 105 1.63 -27.88 2.23
C GLU A 105 0.18 -27.95 2.72
N GLU A 106 -0.14 -27.35 3.86
CA GLU A 106 -1.49 -27.34 4.45
C GLU A 106 -2.53 -26.76 3.49
N ILE A 107 -2.21 -25.69 2.79
CA ILE A 107 -3.12 -25.04 1.81
C ILE A 107 -2.99 -25.61 0.39
N GLY A 108 -2.07 -26.54 0.17
CA GLY A 108 -1.89 -27.26 -1.11
C GLY A 108 -1.36 -26.41 -2.24
N VAL A 109 -0.47 -25.44 -1.97
CA VAL A 109 0.12 -24.51 -2.95
C VAL A 109 1.60 -24.76 -3.22
N ASN A 110 2.13 -25.90 -2.83
CA ASN A 110 3.50 -26.32 -3.14
C ASN A 110 3.71 -26.72 -4.62
N GLU A 111 2.63 -26.96 -5.38
CA GLU A 111 2.68 -27.35 -6.78
C GLU A 111 1.96 -26.32 -7.70
N ARG A 112 2.69 -25.26 -8.09
CA ARG A 112 2.13 -24.16 -8.89
C ARG A 112 1.52 -24.60 -10.24
N LYS A 113 2.12 -25.60 -10.90
CA LYS A 113 1.72 -26.01 -12.26
C LYS A 113 0.42 -26.79 -12.34
N LYS A 114 -0.20 -27.16 -11.22
CA LYS A 114 -1.51 -27.84 -11.22
C LYS A 114 -2.70 -26.89 -11.50
N ARG A 115 -2.47 -25.57 -11.53
CA ARG A 115 -3.49 -24.54 -11.66
C ARG A 115 -3.00 -23.41 -12.56
N SER A 116 -3.90 -22.61 -13.09
CA SER A 116 -3.50 -21.35 -13.73
C SER A 116 -2.93 -20.36 -12.71
N PRO A 117 -2.11 -19.37 -13.11
CA PRO A 117 -1.57 -18.37 -12.19
C PRO A 117 -2.65 -17.67 -11.37
N LEU A 118 -3.76 -17.29 -11.98
CA LEU A 118 -4.88 -16.62 -11.30
C LEU A 118 -5.53 -17.53 -10.24
N ALA A 119 -5.84 -18.77 -10.58
CA ALA A 119 -6.41 -19.73 -9.64
C ALA A 119 -5.46 -20.03 -8.48
N PHE A 120 -4.16 -20.12 -8.77
CA PHE A 120 -3.12 -20.31 -7.77
C PHE A 120 -3.06 -19.15 -6.76
N LEU A 121 -3.14 -17.90 -7.23
CA LEU A 121 -3.18 -16.72 -6.37
C LEU A 121 -4.44 -16.66 -5.51
N HIS A 122 -5.60 -17.04 -6.05
CA HIS A 122 -6.83 -17.16 -5.29
C HIS A 122 -6.73 -18.21 -4.19
N ASP A 123 -6.11 -19.36 -4.48
CA ASP A 123 -5.93 -20.42 -3.49
C ASP A 123 -5.00 -19.98 -2.36
N ILE A 124 -3.91 -19.25 -2.66
CA ILE A 124 -3.04 -18.65 -1.64
C ILE A 124 -3.82 -17.67 -0.79
N SER A 125 -4.50 -16.68 -1.41
CA SER A 125 -5.27 -15.66 -0.69
C SER A 125 -6.33 -16.30 0.23
N SER A 126 -7.11 -17.24 -0.30
CA SER A 126 -8.11 -17.97 0.45
C SER A 126 -7.51 -18.86 1.53
N GLY A 127 -6.37 -19.50 1.24
CA GLY A 127 -5.63 -20.33 2.21
C GLY A 127 -5.13 -19.50 3.39
N VAL A 128 -4.52 -18.34 3.14
CA VAL A 128 -4.09 -17.43 4.21
C VAL A 128 -5.32 -16.97 5.01
N HIS A 129 -6.37 -16.50 4.35
CA HIS A 129 -7.58 -16.06 5.04
C HIS A 129 -8.17 -17.12 5.98
N LYS A 130 -8.25 -18.37 5.53
CA LYS A 130 -8.86 -19.48 6.29
C LYS A 130 -8.02 -19.97 7.46
N ASN A 131 -6.69 -19.88 7.35
CA ASN A 131 -5.77 -20.44 8.35
C ASN A 131 -5.34 -19.42 9.41
N PHE A 132 -5.73 -18.14 9.27
CA PHE A 132 -5.36 -17.09 10.23
C PHE A 132 -6.58 -16.34 10.74
N SER A 133 -6.54 -15.96 12.01
CA SER A 133 -7.53 -15.08 12.63
C SER A 133 -7.01 -13.64 12.67
N TYR A 134 -7.82 -12.69 12.22
CA TYR A 134 -7.49 -11.28 12.35
C TYR A 134 -7.64 -10.83 13.79
N VAL A 135 -6.54 -10.50 14.46
CA VAL A 135 -6.52 -10.08 15.86
C VAL A 135 -5.71 -8.79 15.99
N LYS A 136 -6.38 -7.69 16.34
CA LYS A 136 -5.71 -6.39 16.56
C LYS A 136 -4.64 -6.50 17.64
N LYS A 137 -3.45 -5.95 17.35
CA LYS A 137 -2.30 -5.95 18.28
C LYS A 137 -1.75 -7.34 18.62
N SER A 138 -2.04 -8.38 17.85
CA SER A 138 -1.43 -9.70 18.01
C SER A 138 0.06 -9.69 17.65
N THR A 139 0.45 -8.82 16.73
CA THR A 139 1.83 -8.58 16.30
C THR A 139 2.16 -7.10 16.39
N ALA A 140 3.45 -6.77 16.45
CA ALA A 140 3.97 -5.42 16.32
C ALA A 140 4.40 -5.17 14.85
N VAL A 141 4.54 -3.92 14.44
CA VAL A 141 4.93 -3.55 13.07
C VAL A 141 6.30 -4.11 12.63
N ASN A 142 7.15 -4.46 13.58
CA ASN A 142 8.47 -5.06 13.35
C ASN A 142 8.53 -6.56 13.69
N SER A 143 7.40 -7.19 14.00
CA SER A 143 7.35 -8.64 14.23
C SER A 143 7.70 -9.40 12.95
N PRO A 144 8.49 -10.48 13.05
CA PRO A 144 8.71 -11.38 11.93
C PRO A 144 7.43 -12.17 11.63
N ILE A 145 7.25 -12.64 10.39
CA ILE A 145 6.07 -13.41 9.98
C ILE A 145 5.91 -14.74 10.75
N GLU A 146 6.99 -15.29 11.28
CA GLU A 146 7.00 -16.51 12.08
C GLU A 146 6.13 -16.39 13.34
N ASP A 147 5.99 -15.19 13.92
CA ASP A 147 5.12 -14.99 15.08
C ASP A 147 3.65 -15.18 14.69
N ALA A 148 3.23 -14.66 13.54
CA ALA A 148 1.89 -14.88 13.01
C ALA A 148 1.69 -16.35 12.56
N LEU A 149 2.70 -16.94 11.91
CA LEU A 149 2.64 -18.34 11.47
C LEU A 149 2.44 -19.32 12.64
N ARG A 150 3.13 -19.12 13.77
CA ARG A 150 3.01 -19.96 14.97
C ARG A 150 1.71 -19.75 15.72
N SER A 151 1.30 -18.48 15.88
CA SER A 151 0.07 -18.15 16.62
C SER A 151 -1.21 -18.32 15.81
N ARG A 152 -1.10 -18.39 14.49
CA ARG A 152 -2.23 -18.32 13.53
C ARG A 152 -3.10 -17.06 13.74
N GLN A 153 -2.47 -16.01 14.23
CA GLN A 153 -3.08 -14.71 14.45
C GLN A 153 -2.20 -13.61 13.85
N GLY A 154 -2.83 -12.56 13.30
CA GLY A 154 -2.10 -11.46 12.70
C GLY A 154 -3.01 -10.29 12.37
N VAL A 155 -2.39 -9.25 11.80
CA VAL A 155 -3.08 -8.10 11.20
C VAL A 155 -2.88 -8.11 9.67
N CYS A 156 -3.46 -7.16 8.95
CA CYS A 156 -3.39 -7.09 7.48
C CYS A 156 -1.94 -7.13 6.95
N GLN A 157 -1.00 -6.53 7.68
CA GLN A 157 0.43 -6.56 7.34
C GLN A 157 0.98 -8.00 7.33
N ASP A 158 0.65 -8.81 8.34
CA ASP A 158 1.12 -10.20 8.44
C ASP A 158 0.53 -11.06 7.33
N PHE A 159 -0.77 -10.94 7.08
CA PHE A 159 -1.46 -11.63 5.98
C PHE A 159 -0.83 -11.31 4.63
N ALA A 160 -0.52 -10.02 4.38
CA ALA A 160 0.14 -9.59 3.16
C ALA A 160 1.56 -10.18 3.03
N HIS A 161 2.38 -10.13 4.09
CA HIS A 161 3.75 -10.67 4.07
C HIS A 161 3.78 -12.18 3.84
N ILE A 162 2.89 -12.93 4.48
CA ILE A 162 2.74 -14.38 4.29
C ILE A 162 2.37 -14.66 2.83
N MET A 163 1.37 -13.98 2.29
CA MET A 163 0.96 -14.15 0.90
C MET A 163 2.10 -13.79 -0.07
N ILE A 164 2.79 -12.65 0.12
CA ILE A 164 3.93 -12.23 -0.70
C ILE A 164 5.00 -13.33 -0.76
N THR A 165 5.34 -13.90 0.39
CA THR A 165 6.39 -14.92 0.43
C THR A 165 5.98 -16.18 -0.33
N LEU A 166 4.74 -16.65 -0.17
CA LEU A 166 4.20 -17.79 -0.92
C LEU A 166 4.17 -17.53 -2.43
N VAL A 167 3.76 -16.32 -2.83
CA VAL A 167 3.68 -15.91 -4.24
C VAL A 167 5.08 -15.83 -4.88
N ARG A 168 6.06 -15.27 -4.18
CA ARG A 168 7.46 -15.21 -4.65
C ARG A 168 8.11 -16.58 -4.73
N ASN A 169 7.82 -17.48 -3.79
CA ASN A 169 8.30 -18.87 -3.86
C ASN A 169 7.78 -19.58 -5.13
N ALA A 170 6.61 -19.18 -5.63
CA ALA A 170 6.08 -19.66 -6.89
C ALA A 170 6.63 -18.91 -8.12
N GLN A 171 7.58 -18.00 -7.94
CA GLN A 171 8.17 -17.17 -9.00
C GLN A 171 7.14 -16.30 -9.73
N ILE A 172 6.21 -15.71 -8.98
CA ILE A 172 5.29 -14.67 -9.46
C ILE A 172 5.75 -13.35 -8.87
N PRO A 173 6.07 -12.32 -9.69
CA PRO A 173 6.39 -10.99 -9.18
C PRO A 173 5.20 -10.44 -8.37
N CYS A 174 5.46 -9.98 -7.15
CA CYS A 174 4.43 -9.38 -6.33
C CYS A 174 4.98 -8.28 -5.45
N ARG A 175 4.12 -7.32 -5.13
CA ARG A 175 4.44 -6.15 -4.33
C ARG A 175 3.47 -5.98 -3.16
N TYR A 176 3.99 -5.49 -2.06
CA TYR A 176 3.22 -5.03 -0.91
C TYR A 176 2.57 -3.71 -1.24
N VAL A 177 1.31 -3.55 -0.90
CA VAL A 177 0.57 -2.29 -1.05
C VAL A 177 0.14 -1.79 0.32
N SER A 178 0.51 -0.56 0.63
CA SER A 178 -0.03 0.19 1.76
C SER A 178 -1.09 1.16 1.27
N GLY A 179 -2.20 1.26 1.98
CA GLY A 179 -3.29 2.12 1.56
C GLY A 179 -4.39 2.29 2.59
N TYR A 180 -5.57 2.59 2.10
CA TYR A 180 -6.79 2.72 2.88
C TYR A 180 -7.89 1.83 2.30
N LEU A 181 -8.73 1.29 3.17
CA LEU A 181 -9.91 0.56 2.77
C LEU A 181 -11.16 1.39 3.10
N TYR A 182 -12.00 1.65 2.09
CA TYR A 182 -13.29 2.27 2.31
C TYR A 182 -14.31 1.25 2.79
N HIS A 183 -14.86 1.49 3.96
CA HIS A 183 -15.94 0.69 4.55
C HIS A 183 -17.27 1.29 4.14
N GLY A 184 -17.87 0.81 3.04
CA GLY A 184 -19.23 1.20 2.65
C GLY A 184 -20.26 0.76 3.68
N ALA A 185 -21.40 1.43 3.72
CA ALA A 185 -22.50 1.08 4.62
C ALA A 185 -22.92 -0.39 4.42
N GLY A 186 -22.87 -1.19 5.49
CA GLY A 186 -23.24 -2.61 5.48
C GLY A 186 -22.13 -3.60 5.20
N ASN A 187 -20.88 -3.14 5.02
CA ASN A 187 -19.73 -4.02 4.91
C ASN A 187 -19.03 -4.19 6.26
N GLU A 188 -19.35 -5.27 6.97
CA GLU A 188 -18.62 -5.66 8.17
C GLU A 188 -17.30 -6.33 7.75
N HIS A 189 -16.18 -5.64 7.94
CA HIS A 189 -14.83 -6.20 7.77
C HIS A 189 -14.11 -6.24 9.12
N PRO A 190 -13.24 -7.24 9.37
CA PRO A 190 -12.44 -7.32 10.59
C PRO A 190 -11.44 -6.18 10.70
N VAL A 191 -11.07 -5.56 9.58
CA VAL A 191 -10.16 -4.42 9.51
C VAL A 191 -10.75 -3.24 10.28
N ALA A 192 -9.93 -2.60 11.12
CA ALA A 192 -10.38 -1.46 11.90
C ALA A 192 -10.74 -0.28 11.01
N GLU A 193 -11.96 0.24 11.15
CA GLU A 193 -12.30 1.54 10.62
C GLU A 193 -11.33 2.61 11.18
N GLY A 194 -10.82 3.46 10.32
CA GLY A 194 -9.89 4.52 10.73
C GLY A 194 -8.42 4.12 10.84
N ALA A 195 -8.02 2.94 10.32
CA ALA A 195 -6.64 2.50 10.22
C ALA A 195 -6.15 2.45 8.77
N THR A 196 -4.83 2.36 8.60
CA THR A 196 -4.22 1.98 7.33
C THR A 196 -4.48 0.51 7.04
N HIS A 197 -4.46 0.15 5.78
CA HIS A 197 -4.67 -1.22 5.33
C HIS A 197 -3.52 -1.69 4.43
N ALA A 198 -3.35 -3.01 4.33
CA ALA A 198 -2.33 -3.62 3.50
C ALA A 198 -2.90 -4.82 2.72
N TRP A 199 -2.42 -4.96 1.48
CA TRP A 199 -2.74 -6.09 0.60
C TRP A 199 -1.57 -6.38 -0.35
N VAL A 200 -1.77 -7.30 -1.27
CA VAL A 200 -0.76 -7.76 -2.22
C VAL A 200 -1.22 -7.47 -3.64
N GLU A 201 -0.34 -6.96 -4.48
CA GLU A 201 -0.53 -6.96 -5.93
C GLU A 201 0.43 -7.95 -6.57
N ALA A 202 -0.09 -8.86 -7.38
CA ALA A 202 0.67 -9.84 -8.13
C ALA A 202 0.57 -9.57 -9.65
N LEU A 203 1.67 -9.79 -10.36
CA LEU A 203 1.74 -9.57 -11.79
C LEU A 203 1.11 -10.75 -12.54
N LEU A 204 0.12 -10.46 -13.39
CA LEU A 204 -0.51 -11.45 -14.25
C LEU A 204 -0.41 -11.05 -15.73
N PRO A 205 -0.11 -11.99 -16.63
CA PRO A 205 -0.03 -11.73 -18.07
C PRO A 205 -1.33 -11.14 -18.61
N GLY A 206 -1.22 -10.12 -19.43
CA GLY A 206 -2.36 -9.44 -20.05
C GLY A 206 -3.20 -8.55 -19.10
N MET A 207 -2.98 -8.64 -17.78
CA MET A 207 -3.73 -7.87 -16.78
C MET A 207 -2.87 -6.89 -15.98
N GLY A 208 -1.54 -7.06 -15.99
CA GLY A 208 -0.65 -6.25 -15.15
C GLY A 208 -0.76 -6.60 -13.66
N TRP A 209 -0.71 -5.59 -12.81
CA TRP A 209 -0.79 -5.74 -11.35
C TRP A 209 -2.23 -5.94 -10.89
N VAL A 210 -2.52 -7.12 -10.36
CA VAL A 210 -3.84 -7.49 -9.83
C VAL A 210 -3.76 -7.58 -8.30
N GLY A 211 -4.68 -6.89 -7.62
CA GLY A 211 -4.71 -6.83 -6.16
C GLY A 211 -5.47 -7.98 -5.52
N PHE A 212 -4.86 -8.59 -4.50
CA PHE A 212 -5.43 -9.64 -3.67
C PHE A 212 -5.37 -9.22 -2.21
N ASP A 213 -6.48 -9.21 -1.53
CA ASP A 213 -6.57 -8.90 -0.10
C ASP A 213 -6.85 -10.18 0.70
N PRO A 214 -5.81 -10.84 1.25
CA PRO A 214 -5.97 -12.05 2.03
C PRO A 214 -6.65 -11.81 3.38
N THR A 215 -6.73 -10.57 3.86
CA THR A 215 -7.38 -10.25 5.13
C THR A 215 -8.90 -10.43 5.05
N ILE A 216 -9.49 -10.04 3.93
CA ILE A 216 -10.93 -10.11 3.68
C ILE A 216 -11.30 -11.10 2.57
N ASN A 217 -10.32 -11.83 2.04
CA ASN A 217 -10.42 -12.81 0.95
C ASN A 217 -11.16 -12.25 -0.29
N ARG A 218 -10.71 -11.10 -0.77
CA ARG A 218 -11.27 -10.42 -1.95
C ARG A 218 -10.17 -9.92 -2.88
N LEU A 219 -10.54 -9.70 -4.11
CA LEU A 219 -9.73 -8.89 -5.02
C LEU A 219 -9.83 -7.42 -4.60
N ALA A 220 -8.73 -6.70 -4.76
CA ALA A 220 -8.77 -5.26 -4.57
C ALA A 220 -9.68 -4.62 -5.64
N CYS A 221 -10.48 -3.68 -5.22
CA CYS A 221 -11.51 -3.03 -6.03
C CYS A 221 -11.50 -1.52 -5.73
N GLU A 222 -12.51 -0.80 -6.21
CA GLU A 222 -12.69 0.64 -6.00
C GLU A 222 -12.71 1.09 -4.52
N HIS A 223 -12.80 0.15 -3.59
CA HIS A 223 -12.71 0.44 -2.15
C HIS A 223 -11.27 0.47 -1.62
N HIS A 224 -10.29 0.02 -2.41
CA HIS A 224 -8.88 -0.05 -2.01
C HIS A 224 -8.11 1.14 -2.57
N ILE A 225 -7.79 2.12 -1.73
CA ILE A 225 -7.06 3.33 -2.11
C ILE A 225 -5.55 3.08 -1.90
N ARG A 226 -4.79 2.98 -3.00
CA ARG A 226 -3.33 2.77 -2.97
C ARG A 226 -2.61 4.05 -2.58
N THR A 227 -1.70 3.96 -1.62
CA THR A 227 -0.84 5.09 -1.24
C THR A 227 0.63 4.83 -1.50
N ALA A 228 1.11 3.62 -1.24
CA ALA A 228 2.49 3.25 -1.51
C ALA A 228 2.63 1.77 -1.85
N THR A 229 3.63 1.45 -2.67
CA THR A 229 3.99 0.07 -3.03
C THR A 229 5.47 -0.17 -2.79
N GLY A 230 5.84 -1.39 -2.40
CA GLY A 230 7.21 -1.79 -2.17
C GLY A 230 7.35 -3.30 -2.09
N ARG A 231 8.53 -3.79 -1.74
CA ARG A 231 8.79 -5.24 -1.58
C ARG A 231 8.07 -5.81 -0.37
N ASP A 232 8.05 -5.05 0.71
CA ASP A 232 7.34 -5.32 1.97
C ASP A 232 7.11 -4.00 2.74
N TYR A 233 6.63 -4.09 3.98
CA TYR A 233 6.36 -2.93 4.83
C TYR A 233 7.59 -2.05 5.10
N ALA A 234 8.81 -2.58 5.09
CA ALA A 234 10.01 -1.80 5.34
C ALA A 234 10.26 -0.72 4.28
N ASP A 235 9.80 -0.93 3.04
CA ASP A 235 9.91 0.05 1.96
C ASP A 235 8.83 1.15 2.03
N VAL A 236 7.73 0.90 2.75
CA VAL A 236 6.53 1.77 2.72
C VAL A 236 5.98 2.16 4.10
N PRO A 237 6.81 2.41 5.11
CA PRO A 237 6.28 2.82 6.40
C PRO A 237 5.53 4.16 6.24
N PRO A 238 4.31 4.31 6.81
CA PRO A 238 3.52 5.53 6.69
C PRO A 238 4.23 6.79 7.19
N THR A 239 5.03 6.62 8.21
CA THR A 239 5.88 7.67 8.80
C THR A 239 7.18 7.06 9.30
N MET A 240 8.28 7.75 9.05
CA MET A 240 9.59 7.41 9.59
C MET A 240 10.27 8.71 10.05
N GLY A 241 10.99 8.67 11.15
CA GLY A 241 11.72 9.86 11.60
C GLY A 241 12.73 9.55 12.67
N VAL A 242 13.66 10.50 12.86
CA VAL A 242 14.66 10.48 13.92
C VAL A 242 14.38 11.64 14.85
N MET A 243 14.31 11.36 16.13
CA MET A 243 14.07 12.36 17.17
C MET A 243 15.25 12.40 18.15
N LYS A 244 15.68 13.61 18.50
CA LYS A 244 16.61 13.83 19.61
C LYS A 244 15.82 14.23 20.86
N GLY A 245 15.90 13.45 21.94
CA GLY A 245 15.22 13.75 23.19
C GLY A 245 15.28 12.59 24.18
N LYS A 246 14.85 12.85 25.42
CA LYS A 246 14.73 11.84 26.49
C LYS A 246 13.28 11.41 26.75
N ALA A 247 12.32 11.98 26.02
CA ALA A 247 10.91 11.69 26.22
C ALA A 247 10.49 10.43 25.47
N GLY A 248 9.56 9.67 26.04
CA GLY A 248 8.84 8.64 25.32
C GLY A 248 7.93 9.26 24.25
N THR A 249 7.68 8.54 23.18
CA THR A 249 6.75 8.95 22.11
C THR A 249 5.47 8.15 22.17
N GLN A 250 4.35 8.83 21.94
CA GLN A 250 3.06 8.21 21.71
C GLN A 250 2.59 8.58 20.31
N LEU A 251 2.30 7.59 19.48
CA LEU A 251 1.75 7.79 18.15
C LEU A 251 0.25 7.51 18.15
N GLN A 252 -0.53 8.45 17.60
CA GLN A 252 -1.94 8.24 17.28
C GLN A 252 -2.13 8.41 15.78
N VAL A 253 -2.79 7.45 15.14
CA VAL A 253 -3.15 7.53 13.73
C VAL A 253 -4.67 7.47 13.61
N ARG A 254 -5.22 8.35 12.78
CA ARG A 254 -6.64 8.33 12.43
C ARG A 254 -6.81 8.51 10.94
N VAL A 255 -7.58 7.65 10.34
CA VAL A 255 -7.94 7.70 8.91
C VAL A 255 -9.45 7.88 8.81
N ARG A 256 -9.88 8.69 7.86
CA ARG A 256 -11.30 8.80 7.48
C ARG A 256 -11.37 8.74 5.95
N VAL A 257 -12.16 7.82 5.44
CA VAL A 257 -12.45 7.71 4.02
C VAL A 257 -13.94 7.89 3.83
N THR A 258 -14.34 8.83 2.99
CA THR A 258 -15.75 9.12 2.71
C THR A 258 -15.95 9.28 1.20
N PRO A 259 -17.10 8.84 0.66
CA PRO A 259 -17.45 9.16 -0.72
C PRO A 259 -17.50 10.68 -0.93
N SER A 260 -17.05 11.13 -2.09
CA SER A 260 -17.16 12.52 -2.52
C SER A 260 -18.14 12.65 -3.68
N GLN A 261 -18.90 13.76 -3.71
CA GLN A 261 -19.74 14.17 -4.84
C GLN A 261 -19.08 15.28 -5.66
N ALA A 262 -17.78 15.49 -5.48
CA ALA A 262 -17.05 16.48 -6.25
C ALA A 262 -17.15 16.16 -7.75
N VAL A 263 -17.55 17.16 -8.55
CA VAL A 263 -17.47 17.07 -10.00
C VAL A 263 -16.01 17.20 -10.37
N LEU A 264 -15.47 16.17 -10.98
CA LEU A 264 -14.08 16.20 -11.45
C LEU A 264 -14.04 16.96 -12.77
N PRO A 265 -13.07 17.89 -12.97
CA PRO A 265 -12.87 18.51 -14.27
C PRO A 265 -12.47 17.44 -15.31
N PRO A 266 -12.81 17.62 -16.58
CA PRO A 266 -12.35 16.73 -17.65
C PRO A 266 -10.82 16.73 -17.72
N ASP A 267 -10.22 15.57 -18.06
CA ASP A 267 -8.76 15.33 -18.08
C ASP A 267 -7.94 16.38 -18.91
N GLU A 268 -8.58 17.06 -19.86
CA GLU A 268 -7.94 18.07 -20.73
C GLU A 268 -7.70 19.41 -20.01
N GLU A 269 -8.44 19.73 -18.95
CA GLU A 269 -8.30 21.00 -18.23
C GLU A 269 -7.13 21.03 -17.24
N PHE A 270 -6.62 19.87 -16.82
CA PHE A 270 -5.46 19.81 -15.89
C PHE A 270 -4.10 20.04 -16.55
N ALA A 271 -4.02 19.99 -17.87
CA ALA A 271 -2.76 20.18 -18.60
C ALA A 271 -2.35 21.67 -18.76
N ALA A 272 -3.20 22.63 -18.39
CA ALA A 272 -3.05 24.02 -18.75
C ALA A 272 -3.23 25.06 -17.63
N ASP A 273 -3.26 24.68 -16.35
CA ASP A 273 -3.53 25.65 -15.29
C ASP A 273 -2.30 26.46 -14.89
N GLU A 274 -1.96 27.49 -15.72
CA GLU A 274 -1.07 28.55 -15.32
C GLU A 274 -1.58 29.33 -14.08
N GLU A 275 -2.89 29.35 -13.83
CA GLU A 275 -3.50 29.94 -12.62
C GLU A 275 -3.10 29.19 -11.35
N TRP A 276 -2.99 27.86 -11.41
CA TRP A 276 -2.57 27.06 -10.26
C TRP A 276 -1.09 27.25 -9.94
N SER A 277 -0.24 27.38 -10.96
CA SER A 277 1.17 27.73 -10.78
C SER A 277 1.32 29.11 -10.18
N GLN A 278 0.52 30.10 -10.61
CA GLN A 278 0.48 31.44 -10.04
C GLN A 278 0.00 31.44 -8.58
N PHE A 279 -1.02 30.65 -8.24
CA PHE A 279 -1.49 30.49 -6.86
C PHE A 279 -0.42 29.92 -5.94
N LEU A 280 0.36 28.94 -6.41
CA LEU A 280 1.48 28.38 -5.65
C LEU A 280 2.60 29.41 -5.46
N ASP A 281 2.94 30.18 -6.51
CA ASP A 281 3.95 31.24 -6.45
C ASP A 281 3.53 32.39 -5.52
N GLU A 282 2.27 32.80 -5.53
CA GLU A 282 1.73 33.82 -4.62
C GLU A 282 1.73 33.35 -3.16
N THR A 283 1.45 32.04 -2.93
CA THR A 283 1.48 31.44 -1.60
C THR A 283 2.92 31.36 -1.08
N GLU A 284 3.88 31.04 -1.93
CA GLU A 284 5.30 31.01 -1.58
C GLU A 284 5.85 32.40 -1.28
N GLN A 285 5.49 33.42 -2.11
CA GLN A 285 5.89 34.81 -1.90
C GLN A 285 5.28 35.38 -0.62
N SER A 286 4.03 35.05 -0.30
CA SER A 286 3.39 35.47 0.95
C SER A 286 4.08 34.87 2.18
N GLN A 287 4.49 33.61 2.11
CA GLN A 287 5.25 32.95 3.20
C GLN A 287 6.65 33.55 3.38
N ILE A 288 7.32 33.94 2.28
CA ILE A 288 8.63 34.62 2.32
C ILE A 288 8.49 36.01 2.94
N ALA A 289 7.44 36.76 2.57
CA ALA A 289 7.18 38.11 3.09
C ALA A 289 6.86 38.08 4.59
N GLU A 290 6.08 37.10 5.07
CA GLU A 290 5.80 36.92 6.50
C GLU A 290 7.06 36.52 7.30
N ALA A 291 7.93 35.70 6.73
CA ALA A 291 9.19 35.33 7.35
C ALA A 291 10.19 36.49 7.46
N GLN A 292 10.16 37.43 6.52
CA GLN A 292 10.99 38.64 6.56
C GLN A 292 10.49 39.72 7.52
N GLN A 293 9.20 39.75 7.83
CA GLN A 293 8.62 40.68 8.83
C GLN A 293 8.82 40.24 10.28
N GLN A 294 9.30 39.03 10.53
CA GLN A 294 9.56 38.48 11.86
C GLN A 294 11.06 38.51 12.24
N GLN A 295 11.93 39.12 11.45
CA GLN A 295 13.33 39.44 11.75
C GLN A 295 13.47 40.91 12.13
#